data_4b6b97fe704c2456529e0cd8a6408861
#
_entry.id   4b6b97fe704c2456529e0cd8a6408861
#
_cell.length_a   1.000
_cell.length_b   1.000
_cell.length_c   1.000
_cell.angle_alpha   90.00
_cell.angle_beta   90.00
_cell.angle_gamma   90.00
#
_symmetry.space_group_name_H-M   'P 1'
#
loop_
_entity.id
_entity.type
_entity.pdbx_description
1 polymer ?
#
loop_
_entity_poly.entity_id
_entity_poly.type
_entity_poly.pdbx_seq_one_letter_code
_entity_poly.pdbx_strand_id
1 'polypeptide(L)'
;MTTAKLEKMKKSITDGRMVARAGGISVAVEQSDKLGFDWRIYSVNDVAVRKDYVEQENPVGTADNPIVWKDGMTAYPNFYYTKDGVRKVWTGTDWAMPSWDDERFVEF
;
A
#
# COMPACT_ATOMS: atom_id res chain seq x y z
N MET A 1 13.32 -20.49 -7.02
CA MET A 1 14.00 -19.71 -5.97
C MET A 1 13.70 -20.31 -4.61
N THR A 2 14.68 -20.39 -3.75
CA THR A 2 14.52 -20.92 -2.40
C THR A 2 14.05 -19.83 -1.43
N THR A 3 13.36 -20.22 -0.36
CA THR A 3 12.96 -19.31 0.71
C THR A 3 14.15 -18.58 1.33
N ALA A 4 15.28 -19.27 1.52
CA ALA A 4 16.50 -18.68 2.06
C ALA A 4 17.00 -17.51 1.22
N LYS A 5 16.94 -17.62 -0.09
CA LYS A 5 17.35 -16.54 -1.01
C LYS A 5 16.43 -15.33 -0.93
N LEU A 6 15.12 -15.56 -0.80
CA LEU A 6 14.15 -14.49 -0.58
C LEU A 6 14.39 -13.77 0.75
N GLU A 7 14.62 -14.48 1.82
CA GLU A 7 14.92 -13.91 3.13
C GLU A 7 16.18 -13.05 3.10
N LYS A 8 17.21 -13.49 2.39
CA LYS A 8 18.45 -12.73 2.23
C LYS A 8 18.22 -11.42 1.48
N MET A 9 17.40 -11.45 0.43
CA MET A 9 17.01 -10.24 -0.31
C MET A 9 16.20 -9.28 0.56
N LYS A 10 15.24 -9.80 1.30
CA LYS A 10 14.42 -9.04 2.22
C LYS A 10 15.28 -8.31 3.26
N LYS A 11 16.26 -9.00 3.83
CA LYS A 11 17.20 -8.41 4.76
C LYS A 11 18.02 -7.30 4.12
N SER A 12 18.49 -7.49 2.90
CA SER A 12 19.24 -6.46 2.17
C SER A 12 18.43 -5.20 1.95
N ILE A 13 17.15 -5.33 1.66
CA ILE A 13 16.23 -4.19 1.50
C ILE A 13 16.05 -3.46 2.84
N THR A 14 15.84 -4.20 3.91
CA THR A 14 15.69 -3.66 5.27
C THR A 14 16.93 -2.90 5.71
N ASP A 15 18.12 -3.37 5.31
CA ASP A 15 19.38 -2.70 5.61
C ASP A 15 19.65 -1.47 4.72
N GLY A 16 18.68 -1.06 3.89
CA GLY A 16 18.82 0.09 3.01
C GLY A 16 19.63 -0.16 1.75
N ARG A 17 19.95 -1.39 1.47
CA ARG A 17 20.69 -1.77 0.25
C ARG A 17 19.73 -1.89 -0.93
N MET A 18 20.13 -1.36 -2.06
CA MET A 18 19.41 -1.65 -3.29
C MET A 18 19.57 -3.12 -3.65
N VAL A 19 18.48 -3.83 -3.70
CA VAL A 19 18.45 -5.17 -4.25
C VAL A 19 18.44 -5.03 -5.76
N ALA A 20 19.59 -5.22 -6.36
CA ALA A 20 19.68 -5.23 -7.81
C ALA A 20 18.88 -6.40 -8.37
N ARG A 21 18.32 -6.20 -9.55
CA ARG A 21 17.71 -7.28 -10.30
C ARG A 21 18.79 -8.28 -10.68
N ALA A 22 18.81 -9.40 -9.99
CA ALA A 22 19.74 -10.48 -10.29
C ALA A 22 18.91 -11.72 -10.63
N GLY A 23 19.12 -12.32 -11.78
CA GLY A 23 18.46 -13.56 -12.18
C GLY A 23 16.95 -13.47 -12.30
N GLY A 24 16.42 -12.37 -12.81
CA GLY A 24 14.97 -12.18 -12.96
C GLY A 24 14.22 -11.88 -11.66
N ILE A 25 14.93 -11.56 -10.60
CA ILE A 25 14.35 -11.21 -9.30
C ILE A 25 14.07 -9.71 -9.24
N SER A 26 12.88 -9.35 -8.80
CA SER A 26 12.49 -7.95 -8.62
C SER A 26 11.72 -7.75 -7.32
N VAL A 27 11.74 -6.51 -6.83
CA VAL A 27 10.99 -6.09 -5.66
C VAL A 27 10.22 -4.83 -6.02
N ALA A 28 8.94 -4.82 -5.70
CA ALA A 28 8.08 -3.67 -5.88
C ALA A 28 7.44 -3.28 -4.55
N VAL A 29 7.18 -1.98 -4.39
CA VAL A 29 6.44 -1.45 -3.24
C VAL A 29 5.14 -0.87 -3.77
N GLU A 30 4.02 -1.34 -3.22
CA GLU A 30 2.69 -0.90 -3.62
C GLU A 30 1.86 -0.55 -2.39
N GLN A 31 0.87 0.32 -2.56
CA GLN A 31 -0.05 0.63 -1.49
C GLN A 31 -0.81 -0.63 -1.06
N SER A 32 -0.84 -0.86 0.27
CA SER A 32 -1.55 -2.01 0.83
C SER A 32 -2.98 -1.67 1.23
N ASP A 33 -3.70 -2.69 1.67
CA ASP A 33 -5.02 -2.59 2.27
C ASP A 33 -4.96 -2.26 3.77
N LYS A 34 -3.76 -2.13 4.34
CA LYS A 34 -3.54 -1.85 5.76
C LYS A 34 -3.04 -0.43 5.95
N LEU A 35 -3.75 0.35 6.76
CA LEU A 35 -3.39 1.74 7.04
C LEU A 35 -1.99 1.86 7.65
N GLY A 36 -1.16 2.73 7.08
CA GLY A 36 0.21 2.96 7.53
C GLY A 36 1.24 1.95 7.04
N PHE A 37 0.82 1.01 6.18
CA PHE A 37 1.70 -0.02 5.64
C PHE A 37 1.59 -0.10 4.13
N ASP A 38 2.70 -0.46 3.49
CA ASP A 38 2.75 -0.81 2.08
C ASP A 38 2.96 -2.32 1.90
N TRP A 39 2.64 -2.81 0.71
CA TRP A 39 3.07 -4.14 0.28
C TRP A 39 4.48 -4.05 -0.28
N ARG A 40 5.36 -4.93 0.18
CA ARG A 40 6.62 -5.22 -0.50
C ARG A 40 6.48 -6.58 -1.17
N ILE A 41 6.51 -6.57 -2.50
CA ILE A 41 6.22 -7.74 -3.33
C ILE A 41 7.50 -8.23 -3.96
N TYR A 42 7.84 -9.49 -3.70
CA TYR A 42 9.02 -10.15 -4.25
C TYR A 42 8.57 -11.03 -5.41
N SER A 43 9.20 -10.84 -6.57
CA SER A 43 8.84 -11.56 -7.80
C SER A 43 10.05 -12.25 -8.40
N VAL A 44 9.80 -13.39 -9.04
CA VAL A 44 10.80 -14.13 -9.82
C VAL A 44 10.23 -14.27 -11.23
N ASN A 45 10.96 -13.80 -12.23
CA ASN A 45 10.52 -13.81 -13.63
C ASN A 45 9.09 -13.24 -13.78
N ASP A 46 8.83 -12.09 -13.14
CA ASP A 46 7.56 -11.39 -13.16
C ASP A 46 6.41 -12.13 -12.47
N VAL A 47 6.69 -13.19 -11.73
CA VAL A 47 5.68 -13.91 -10.94
C VAL A 47 5.90 -13.59 -9.46
N ALA A 48 4.89 -13.03 -8.79
CA ALA A 48 4.95 -12.75 -7.37
C ALA A 48 5.03 -14.06 -6.57
N VAL A 49 6.06 -14.18 -5.71
CA VAL A 49 6.29 -15.36 -4.90
C VAL A 49 6.16 -15.11 -3.40
N ARG A 50 6.22 -13.84 -2.99
CA ARG A 50 6.08 -13.44 -1.60
C ARG A 50 5.61 -11.99 -1.49
N LYS A 51 4.86 -11.71 -0.43
CA LYS A 51 4.30 -10.39 -0.17
C LYS A 51 4.32 -10.14 1.33
N ASP A 52 4.90 -9.02 1.75
CA ASP A 52 5.00 -8.63 3.16
C ASP A 52 4.47 -7.23 3.38
N TYR A 53 3.93 -6.96 4.57
CA TYR A 53 3.65 -5.60 5.00
C TYR A 53 4.95 -4.91 5.43
N VAL A 54 5.10 -3.67 5.01
CA VAL A 54 6.22 -2.81 5.40
C VAL A 54 5.66 -1.50 5.92
N GLU A 55 6.07 -1.09 7.10
CA GLU A 55 5.64 0.18 7.67
C GLU A 55 6.09 1.34 6.79
N GLN A 56 5.17 2.26 6.50
CA GLN A 56 5.47 3.46 5.73
C GLN A 56 6.30 4.42 6.57
N GLU A 57 7.31 5.05 5.96
CA GLU A 57 8.10 6.07 6.61
C GLU A 57 7.26 7.31 6.94
N ASN A 58 6.44 7.74 5.99
CA ASN A 58 5.46 8.80 6.17
C ASN A 58 4.07 8.23 5.87
N PRO A 59 3.38 7.69 6.87
CA PRO A 59 2.10 7.04 6.63
C PRO A 59 1.11 7.93 5.91
N VAL A 60 0.48 7.41 4.85
CA VAL A 60 -0.60 8.07 4.12
C VAL A 60 -1.93 7.36 4.37
N GLY A 61 -3.03 8.07 4.22
CA GLY A 61 -4.35 7.53 4.51
C GLY A 61 -4.71 7.62 5.99
N THR A 62 -3.95 8.36 6.78
CA THR A 62 -4.24 8.66 8.19
C THR A 62 -5.00 9.98 8.31
N ALA A 63 -5.55 10.25 9.49
CA ALA A 63 -6.24 11.53 9.76
C ALA A 63 -5.31 12.73 9.54
N ASP A 64 -4.02 12.59 9.89
CA ASP A 64 -3.02 13.65 9.74
C ASP A 64 -2.48 13.78 8.33
N ASN A 65 -2.59 12.73 7.53
CA ASN A 65 -2.07 12.70 6.16
C ASN A 65 -3.01 11.92 5.23
N PRO A 66 -4.19 12.48 4.91
CA PRO A 66 -5.16 11.80 4.05
C PRO A 66 -4.62 11.58 2.63
N ILE A 67 -5.11 10.53 1.98
CA ILE A 67 -4.82 10.28 0.56
C ILE A 67 -5.65 11.24 -0.28
N VAL A 68 -5.04 11.84 -1.29
CA VAL A 68 -5.76 12.65 -2.27
C VAL A 68 -6.65 11.74 -3.10
N TRP A 69 -7.97 11.94 -2.97
CA TRP A 69 -8.95 11.14 -3.70
C TRP A 69 -9.00 11.54 -5.17
N LYS A 70 -9.05 10.53 -6.03
CA LYS A 70 -9.29 10.68 -7.46
C LYS A 70 -10.41 9.75 -7.87
N ASP A 71 -11.22 10.15 -8.82
CA ASP A 71 -12.30 9.32 -9.34
C ASP A 71 -11.76 7.99 -9.87
N GLY A 72 -12.42 6.91 -9.52
CA GLY A 72 -11.99 5.57 -9.87
C GLY A 72 -11.05 4.90 -8.88
N MET A 73 -10.66 5.60 -7.81
CA MET A 73 -9.83 4.99 -6.76
C MET A 73 -10.62 3.99 -5.93
N THR A 74 -9.88 3.05 -5.35
CA THR A 74 -10.42 2.13 -4.34
C THR A 74 -10.37 2.78 -2.96
N ALA A 75 -11.47 2.74 -2.23
CA ALA A 75 -11.52 3.13 -0.82
C ALA A 75 -11.41 1.89 0.07
N TYR A 76 -10.56 1.97 1.09
CA TYR A 76 -10.37 0.90 2.08
C TYR A 76 -10.95 1.29 3.44
N PRO A 77 -11.45 0.34 4.22
CA PRO A 77 -12.01 0.62 5.54
C PRO A 77 -11.06 1.38 6.45
N ASN A 78 -11.56 2.45 7.07
CA ASN A 78 -10.84 3.31 8.00
C ASN A 78 -9.69 4.12 7.40
N PHE A 79 -9.56 4.14 6.07
CA PHE A 79 -8.61 5.03 5.40
C PHE A 79 -9.22 6.42 5.27
N TYR A 80 -8.35 7.43 5.38
CA TYR A 80 -8.70 8.83 5.30
C TYR A 80 -8.33 9.41 3.95
N TYR A 81 -9.24 10.19 3.38
CA TYR A 81 -9.11 10.76 2.04
C TYR A 81 -9.43 12.24 2.06
N THR A 82 -8.87 12.98 1.11
CA THR A 82 -9.17 14.40 0.92
C THR A 82 -9.37 14.71 -0.55
N LYS A 83 -10.29 15.62 -0.85
CA LYS A 83 -10.55 16.13 -2.19
C LYS A 83 -11.05 17.56 -2.08
N ASP A 84 -10.41 18.49 -2.81
CA ASP A 84 -10.82 19.90 -2.86
C ASP A 84 -10.98 20.54 -1.46
N GLY A 85 -10.08 20.18 -0.54
CA GLY A 85 -10.09 20.71 0.82
C GLY A 85 -11.07 20.03 1.76
N VAL A 86 -11.85 19.07 1.29
CA VAL A 86 -12.79 18.29 2.12
C VAL A 86 -12.12 16.97 2.50
N ARG A 87 -12.21 16.62 3.79
CA ARG A 87 -11.61 15.37 4.32
C ARG A 87 -12.71 14.41 4.73
N LYS A 88 -12.59 13.16 4.29
CA LYS A 88 -13.55 12.11 4.61
C LYS A 88 -12.82 10.82 4.96
N VAL A 89 -13.44 10.00 5.81
CA VAL A 89 -12.99 8.64 6.12
C VAL A 89 -13.98 7.65 5.51
N TRP A 90 -13.44 6.56 4.94
CA TRP A 90 -14.29 5.49 4.43
C TRP A 90 -14.78 4.62 5.58
N THR A 91 -16.09 4.58 5.77
CA THR A 91 -16.72 3.80 6.86
C THR A 91 -17.32 2.48 6.40
N GLY A 92 -17.19 2.14 5.12
CA GLY A 92 -17.62 0.83 4.63
C GLY A 92 -16.88 -0.31 5.33
N THR A 93 -17.53 -1.46 5.42
CA THR A 93 -16.96 -2.64 6.09
C THR A 93 -15.93 -3.38 5.25
N ASP A 94 -15.86 -3.05 3.95
CA ASP A 94 -14.94 -3.66 3.01
C ASP A 94 -14.49 -2.60 2.00
N TRP A 95 -13.49 -2.93 1.18
CA TRP A 95 -13.06 -2.05 0.12
C TRP A 95 -14.18 -1.89 -0.93
N ALA A 96 -14.21 -0.75 -1.56
CA ALA A 96 -15.13 -0.45 -2.66
C ALA A 96 -14.50 0.57 -3.61
N MET A 97 -15.14 0.80 -4.74
CA MET A 97 -14.78 1.87 -5.67
C MET A 97 -15.94 2.88 -5.72
N PRO A 98 -16.18 3.64 -4.65
CA PRO A 98 -17.32 4.52 -4.54
C PRO A 98 -17.10 5.83 -5.27
N SER A 99 -18.18 6.60 -5.44
CA SER A 99 -18.07 8.03 -5.76
C SER A 99 -17.69 8.80 -4.49
N TRP A 100 -17.13 9.98 -4.67
CA TRP A 100 -16.79 10.85 -3.51
C TRP A 100 -18.02 11.25 -2.69
N ASP A 101 -19.20 11.26 -3.31
CA ASP A 101 -20.47 11.61 -2.67
C ASP A 101 -21.15 10.43 -1.97
N ASP A 102 -20.51 9.25 -1.97
CA ASP A 102 -21.06 8.08 -1.29
C ASP A 102 -21.25 8.37 0.20
N GLU A 103 -22.41 7.99 0.74
CA GLU A 103 -22.75 8.23 2.14
C GLU A 103 -21.83 7.56 3.14
N ARG A 104 -21.12 6.51 2.73
CA ARG A 104 -20.13 5.81 3.57
C ARG A 104 -18.82 6.60 3.73
N PHE A 105 -18.59 7.61 2.90
CA PHE A 105 -17.58 8.61 3.17
C PHE A 105 -18.15 9.62 4.16
N VAL A 106 -17.50 9.74 5.31
CA VAL A 106 -17.94 10.63 6.39
C VAL A 106 -16.88 11.69 6.63
N GLU A 107 -17.28 12.96 6.66
CA GLU A 107 -16.36 14.07 6.96
C GLU A 107 -15.82 13.97 8.39
N PHE A 108 -14.59 14.43 8.56
CA PHE A 108 -13.93 14.43 9.87
C PHE A 108 -13.16 15.72 10.13
#